data_0a3a1f06ff791edf796415fdda4c7bae
#
_entry.id   0a3a1f06ff791edf796415fdda4c7bae
#
_cell.length_a   1.000
_cell.length_b   1.000
_cell.length_c   1.000
_cell.angle_alpha   90.00
_cell.angle_beta   90.00
_cell.angle_gamma   90.00
#
_symmetry.space_group_name_H-M   'P 1'
#
loop_
_entity.id
_entity.type
_entity.pdbx_description
1 polymer ?
#
loop_
_entity_poly.entity_id
_entity_poly.type
_entity_poly.pdbx_seq_one_letter_code
_entity_poly.pdbx_strand_id
1 'polypeptide(L)'
;MGVNTTLNCGACAATLIRPIGPPHAEGPRRIVAVSGGIGSGKSSVTRVLASLGAVTADADAIARQILEPGEPTLGEVARAFGDDLLREDGSLDRALLASRVFGGEGSDERVARLNAITHPVIEARAWSILRAAPQGSLAVYDIPLLVEGDHADRFDAVVIVDAPIEVRVQRLEGRGVAPEDARARIRAQASSEERRAIATIWIDNEGSADDLEEVVRLVYERWLTPDVPTFD
;
A
#
# COMPACT_ATOMS: atom_id res chain seq x y z
N MET A 1 18.38 -16.44 7.10
CA MET A 1 19.12 -15.51 6.20
C MET A 1 19.73 -14.39 7.01
N GLY A 2 20.94 -13.91 6.65
CA GLY A 2 21.60 -12.82 7.37
C GLY A 2 20.91 -11.48 7.10
N VAL A 3 20.67 -10.72 8.15
CA VAL A 3 20.24 -9.31 8.06
C VAL A 3 21.33 -8.51 7.34
N ASN A 4 20.95 -7.44 6.63
CA ASN A 4 21.80 -6.63 5.75
C ASN A 4 22.28 -7.33 4.45
N THR A 5 21.57 -8.37 4.01
CA THR A 5 21.79 -8.94 2.68
C THR A 5 21.11 -8.06 1.63
N THR A 6 21.81 -7.76 0.53
CA THR A 6 21.29 -6.94 -0.57
C THR A 6 21.23 -7.75 -1.86
N LEU A 7 20.13 -7.59 -2.60
CA LEU A 7 19.93 -8.08 -3.97
C LEU A 7 19.96 -6.86 -4.90
N ASN A 8 20.69 -6.94 -6.01
CA ASN A 8 20.86 -5.83 -6.95
C ASN A 8 20.43 -6.23 -8.35
N CYS A 9 19.70 -5.36 -9.05
CA CYS A 9 19.34 -5.47 -10.46
C CYS A 9 19.38 -4.09 -11.09
N GLY A 10 20.33 -3.86 -12.00
CA GLY A 10 20.55 -2.54 -12.59
C GLY A 10 20.70 -1.46 -11.52
N ALA A 11 19.88 -0.42 -11.58
CA ALA A 11 19.82 0.65 -10.59
C ALA A 11 18.74 0.43 -9.51
N CYS A 12 18.16 -0.77 -9.41
CA CYS A 12 17.29 -1.16 -8.31
C CYS A 12 18.04 -2.09 -7.34
N ALA A 13 17.74 -1.95 -6.04
CA ALA A 13 18.28 -2.81 -5.01
C ALA A 13 17.23 -3.13 -3.95
N ALA A 14 17.30 -4.34 -3.39
CA ALA A 14 16.51 -4.71 -2.21
C ALA A 14 17.44 -5.10 -1.07
N THR A 15 17.21 -4.57 0.11
CA THR A 15 18.01 -4.86 1.32
C THR A 15 17.12 -5.46 2.39
N LEU A 16 17.49 -6.62 2.91
CA LEU A 16 16.85 -7.24 4.06
C LEU A 16 17.37 -6.58 5.35
N ILE A 17 16.57 -5.71 5.96
CA ILE A 17 16.95 -4.91 7.13
C ILE A 17 16.68 -5.67 8.43
N ARG A 18 15.58 -6.44 8.48
CA ARG A 18 15.16 -7.20 9.66
C ARG A 18 14.83 -8.63 9.30
N PRO A 19 14.85 -9.56 10.25
CA PRO A 19 14.38 -10.92 10.03
C PRO A 19 12.90 -10.89 9.59
N ILE A 20 12.57 -11.78 8.65
CA ILE A 20 11.19 -12.04 8.24
C ILE A 20 10.57 -13.02 9.21
N GLY A 21 9.31 -12.84 9.57
CA GLY A 21 8.54 -13.77 10.42
C GLY A 21 8.55 -15.19 9.86
N PRO A 22 8.38 -16.20 10.71
CA PRO A 22 8.32 -17.59 10.28
C PRO A 22 7.10 -17.82 9.38
N PRO A 23 7.16 -18.83 8.48
CA PRO A 23 5.98 -19.17 7.66
C PRO A 23 4.86 -19.74 8.55
N HIS A 24 3.62 -19.40 8.22
CA HIS A 24 2.45 -19.97 8.90
C HIS A 24 2.26 -21.43 8.49
N ALA A 25 1.76 -22.24 9.45
CA ALA A 25 1.45 -23.66 9.22
C ALA A 25 0.13 -23.83 8.43
N GLU A 26 -0.82 -22.90 8.59
CA GLU A 26 -2.14 -22.91 7.96
C GLU A 26 -2.41 -21.58 7.25
N GLY A 27 -3.20 -21.61 6.19
CA GLY A 27 -3.55 -20.43 5.40
C GLY A 27 -2.38 -19.93 4.53
N PRO A 28 -2.30 -18.63 4.26
CA PRO A 28 -1.19 -18.06 3.50
C PRO A 28 0.13 -18.28 4.25
N ARG A 29 1.19 -18.57 3.50
CA ARG A 29 2.53 -18.79 4.06
C ARG A 29 3.03 -17.59 4.88
N ARG A 30 2.79 -16.39 4.35
CA ARG A 30 3.08 -15.12 5.01
C ARG A 30 2.07 -14.07 4.59
N ILE A 31 1.83 -13.13 5.49
CA ILE A 31 1.07 -11.92 5.21
C ILE A 31 2.03 -10.74 5.31
N VAL A 32 2.28 -10.07 4.20
CA VAL A 32 3.22 -8.96 4.13
C VAL A 32 2.52 -7.65 3.78
N ALA A 33 2.99 -6.54 4.36
CA ALA A 33 2.59 -5.21 3.93
C ALA A 33 3.54 -4.70 2.84
N VAL A 34 3.00 -4.03 1.82
CA VAL A 34 3.76 -3.24 0.86
C VAL A 34 3.35 -1.79 1.00
N SER A 35 4.32 -0.93 1.29
CA SER A 35 4.11 0.51 1.45
C SER A 35 5.22 1.30 0.77
N GLY A 36 5.07 2.61 0.72
CA GLY A 36 6.05 3.50 0.10
C GLY A 36 5.46 4.86 -0.23
N GLY A 37 6.33 5.84 -0.39
CA GLY A 37 5.91 7.19 -0.71
C GLY A 37 5.28 7.33 -2.09
N ILE A 38 4.49 8.38 -2.28
CA ILE A 38 3.91 8.72 -3.58
C ILE A 38 5.01 8.79 -4.65
N GLY A 39 4.83 8.14 -5.80
CA GLY A 39 5.80 8.12 -6.89
C GLY A 39 6.97 7.13 -6.71
N SER A 40 7.05 6.38 -5.59
CA SER A 40 8.14 5.42 -5.33
C SER A 40 8.12 4.18 -6.23
N GLY A 41 6.95 3.79 -6.78
CA GLY A 41 6.82 2.56 -7.56
C GLY A 41 6.10 1.42 -6.83
N LYS A 42 5.52 1.67 -5.65
CA LYS A 42 4.76 0.70 -4.85
C LYS A 42 3.80 -0.16 -5.67
N SER A 43 2.96 0.47 -6.50
CA SER A 43 1.96 -0.25 -7.33
C SER A 43 2.60 -1.19 -8.36
N SER A 44 3.84 -0.90 -8.81
CA SER A 44 4.58 -1.81 -9.68
C SER A 44 5.06 -3.04 -8.91
N VAL A 45 5.58 -2.85 -7.70
CA VAL A 45 5.97 -3.95 -6.80
C VAL A 45 4.77 -4.85 -6.50
N THR A 46 3.63 -4.29 -6.11
CA THR A 46 2.41 -5.07 -5.82
C THR A 46 1.94 -5.84 -7.05
N ARG A 47 2.01 -5.22 -8.24
CA ARG A 47 1.63 -5.89 -9.52
C ARG A 47 2.56 -7.07 -9.83
N VAL A 48 3.87 -6.92 -9.65
CA VAL A 48 4.83 -8.02 -9.86
C VAL A 48 4.57 -9.15 -8.87
N LEU A 49 4.39 -8.85 -7.58
CA LEU A 49 4.05 -9.88 -6.60
C LEU A 49 2.76 -10.63 -6.95
N ALA A 50 1.73 -9.90 -7.43
CA ALA A 50 0.48 -10.52 -7.91
C ALA A 50 0.71 -11.43 -9.13
N SER A 51 1.55 -11.03 -10.10
CA SER A 51 1.90 -11.86 -11.26
C SER A 51 2.66 -13.13 -10.89
N LEU A 52 3.35 -13.13 -9.76
CA LEU A 52 4.04 -14.28 -9.18
C LEU A 52 3.12 -15.16 -8.30
N GLY A 53 1.81 -14.88 -8.28
CA GLY A 53 0.82 -15.68 -7.57
C GLY A 53 0.49 -15.19 -6.16
N ALA A 54 0.93 -14.02 -5.74
CA ALA A 54 0.51 -13.45 -4.47
C ALA A 54 -0.95 -13.01 -4.52
N VAL A 55 -1.71 -13.27 -3.44
CA VAL A 55 -3.04 -12.70 -3.24
C VAL A 55 -2.90 -11.29 -2.68
N THR A 56 -3.48 -10.32 -3.35
CA THR A 56 -3.34 -8.90 -2.96
C THR A 56 -4.64 -8.31 -2.44
N ALA A 57 -4.57 -7.55 -1.35
CA ALA A 57 -5.59 -6.64 -0.88
C ALA A 57 -5.08 -5.21 -1.03
N ASP A 58 -5.77 -4.37 -1.80
CA ASP A 58 -5.44 -2.97 -2.05
C ASP A 58 -6.37 -2.08 -1.21
N ALA A 59 -5.81 -1.37 -0.23
CA ALA A 59 -6.56 -0.50 0.68
C ALA A 59 -7.33 0.61 -0.08
N ASP A 60 -6.72 1.21 -1.11
CA ASP A 60 -7.34 2.26 -1.92
C ASP A 60 -8.50 1.71 -2.77
N ALA A 61 -8.34 0.51 -3.31
CA ALA A 61 -9.41 -0.16 -4.06
C ALA A 61 -10.58 -0.53 -3.14
N ILE A 62 -10.30 -1.08 -1.97
CA ILE A 62 -11.31 -1.42 -0.96
C ILE A 62 -12.02 -0.15 -0.47
N ALA A 63 -11.29 0.95 -0.21
CA ALA A 63 -11.86 2.24 0.17
C ALA A 63 -12.84 2.79 -0.89
N ARG A 64 -12.58 2.52 -2.16
CA ARG A 64 -13.54 2.86 -3.23
C ARG A 64 -14.76 1.95 -3.23
N GLN A 65 -14.56 0.65 -3.04
CA GLN A 65 -15.63 -0.36 -3.07
C GLN A 65 -16.64 -0.19 -1.93
N ILE A 66 -16.19 0.09 -0.71
CA ILE A 66 -17.09 0.27 0.44
C ILE A 66 -17.99 1.51 0.34
N LEU A 67 -17.74 2.38 -0.63
CA LEU A 67 -18.51 3.58 -0.92
C LEU A 67 -19.27 3.49 -2.27
N GLU A 68 -19.43 2.29 -2.81
CA GLU A 68 -20.26 2.04 -3.99
C GLU A 68 -21.76 1.96 -3.61
N PRO A 69 -22.67 2.22 -4.56
CA PRO A 69 -24.11 2.12 -4.31
C PRO A 69 -24.52 0.76 -3.71
N GLY A 70 -25.30 0.80 -2.64
CA GLY A 70 -25.74 -0.40 -1.91
C GLY A 70 -24.83 -0.83 -0.75
N GLU A 71 -23.65 -0.27 -0.61
CA GLU A 71 -22.77 -0.56 0.53
C GLU A 71 -23.25 0.16 1.80
N PRO A 72 -23.30 -0.54 2.95
CA PRO A 72 -23.74 0.06 4.21
C PRO A 72 -22.92 1.29 4.62
N THR A 73 -21.60 1.27 4.38
CA THR A 73 -20.67 2.34 4.70
C THR A 73 -20.99 3.62 3.96
N LEU A 74 -21.46 3.56 2.71
CA LEU A 74 -21.91 4.73 1.96
C LEU A 74 -23.05 5.46 2.70
N GLY A 75 -24.03 4.71 3.21
CA GLY A 75 -25.14 5.28 3.99
C GLY A 75 -24.68 5.90 5.31
N GLU A 76 -23.65 5.35 5.95
CA GLU A 76 -23.07 5.93 7.17
C GLU A 76 -22.32 7.23 6.88
N VAL A 77 -21.59 7.29 5.79
CA VAL A 77 -20.90 8.51 5.33
C VAL A 77 -21.91 9.59 4.95
N ALA A 78 -22.98 9.25 4.21
CA ALA A 78 -24.03 10.19 3.87
C ALA A 78 -24.71 10.77 5.12
N ARG A 79 -25.10 9.94 6.08
CA ARG A 79 -25.66 10.40 7.37
C ARG A 79 -24.70 11.28 8.17
N ALA A 80 -23.39 11.04 8.07
CA ALA A 80 -22.37 11.79 8.81
C ALA A 80 -22.04 13.14 8.17
N PHE A 81 -22.07 13.22 6.83
CA PHE A 81 -21.57 14.37 6.07
C PHE A 81 -22.63 15.06 5.21
N GLY A 82 -23.85 14.50 5.12
CA GLY A 82 -25.00 15.05 4.40
C GLY A 82 -25.53 14.13 3.33
N ASP A 83 -26.84 13.96 3.28
CA ASP A 83 -27.52 13.07 2.31
C ASP A 83 -27.41 13.57 0.86
N ASP A 84 -27.15 14.85 0.66
CA ASP A 84 -26.88 15.46 -0.67
C ASP A 84 -25.54 15.05 -1.27
N LEU A 85 -24.72 14.24 -0.57
CA LEU A 85 -23.58 13.53 -1.13
C LEU A 85 -23.97 12.40 -2.08
N LEU A 86 -25.23 11.95 -2.00
CA LEU A 86 -25.73 10.90 -2.88
C LEU A 86 -26.39 11.52 -4.12
N ARG A 87 -25.93 11.12 -5.30
CA ARG A 87 -26.52 11.48 -6.58
C ARG A 87 -27.85 10.74 -6.78
N GLU A 88 -28.62 11.12 -7.80
CA GLU A 88 -29.90 10.47 -8.14
C GLU A 88 -29.77 8.98 -8.43
N ASP A 89 -28.62 8.52 -8.94
CA ASP A 89 -28.31 7.12 -9.20
C ASP A 89 -27.80 6.35 -7.95
N GLY A 90 -27.78 7.01 -6.79
CA GLY A 90 -27.27 6.48 -5.52
C GLY A 90 -25.76 6.47 -5.39
N SER A 91 -25.03 6.95 -6.38
CA SER A 91 -23.56 7.05 -6.30
C SER A 91 -23.09 8.22 -5.43
N LEU A 92 -21.91 8.07 -4.84
CA LEU A 92 -21.27 9.12 -4.03
C LEU A 92 -20.72 10.24 -4.91
N ASP A 93 -21.05 11.48 -4.59
CA ASP A 93 -20.31 12.64 -5.11
C ASP A 93 -18.99 12.79 -4.36
N ARG A 94 -17.95 12.15 -4.90
CA ARG A 94 -16.59 12.14 -4.29
C ARG A 94 -15.97 13.55 -4.23
N ALA A 95 -16.28 14.43 -5.19
CA ALA A 95 -15.76 15.79 -5.20
C ALA A 95 -16.40 16.61 -4.08
N LEU A 96 -17.70 16.48 -3.89
CA LEU A 96 -18.43 17.15 -2.83
C LEU A 96 -18.00 16.63 -1.44
N LEU A 97 -17.84 15.31 -1.27
CA LEU A 97 -17.30 14.73 -0.04
C LEU A 97 -15.89 15.27 0.24
N ALA A 98 -15.01 15.27 -0.74
CA ALA A 98 -13.65 15.78 -0.59
C ALA A 98 -13.64 17.26 -0.17
N SER A 99 -14.48 18.11 -0.77
CA SER A 99 -14.58 19.53 -0.41
C SER A 99 -15.06 19.73 1.05
N ARG A 100 -15.97 18.86 1.52
CA ARG A 100 -16.48 18.92 2.90
C ARG A 100 -15.44 18.43 3.90
N VAL A 101 -14.75 17.37 3.58
CA VAL A 101 -13.81 16.74 4.52
C VAL A 101 -12.49 17.51 4.59
N PHE A 102 -11.92 17.90 3.45
CA PHE A 102 -10.58 18.48 3.39
C PHE A 102 -10.57 20.03 3.28
N GLY A 103 -11.74 20.67 3.22
CA GLY A 103 -11.86 22.12 3.03
C GLY A 103 -11.97 22.90 4.33
N GLY A 104 -11.14 23.96 4.51
CA GLY A 104 -11.30 24.96 5.54
C GLY A 104 -11.00 24.53 6.97
N GLU A 105 -11.39 25.37 7.94
CA GLU A 105 -11.20 25.16 9.37
C GLU A 105 -11.94 23.91 9.87
N GLY A 106 -11.33 23.13 10.78
CA GLY A 106 -11.88 21.88 11.31
C GLY A 106 -11.77 20.68 10.35
N SER A 107 -10.93 20.74 9.30
CA SER A 107 -10.68 19.62 8.40
C SER A 107 -10.17 18.37 9.11
N ASP A 108 -9.29 18.52 10.10
CA ASP A 108 -8.70 17.39 10.82
C ASP A 108 -9.76 16.56 11.57
N GLU A 109 -10.73 17.21 12.20
CA GLU A 109 -11.85 16.54 12.88
C GLU A 109 -12.74 15.81 11.88
N ARG A 110 -12.98 16.40 10.69
CA ARG A 110 -13.80 15.77 9.65
C ARG A 110 -13.08 14.59 9.01
N VAL A 111 -11.77 14.70 8.77
CA VAL A 111 -10.93 13.58 8.32
C VAL A 111 -10.95 12.46 9.36
N ALA A 112 -10.74 12.76 10.64
CA ALA A 112 -10.80 11.77 11.71
C ALA A 112 -12.17 11.08 11.76
N ARG A 113 -13.28 11.82 11.59
CA ARG A 113 -14.63 11.27 11.54
C ARG A 113 -14.84 10.35 10.33
N LEU A 114 -14.38 10.73 9.13
CA LEU A 114 -14.45 9.89 7.95
C LEU A 114 -13.64 8.59 8.15
N ASN A 115 -12.43 8.72 8.66
CA ASN A 115 -11.56 7.59 8.95
C ASN A 115 -12.17 6.65 9.98
N ALA A 116 -12.81 7.16 11.03
CA ALA A 116 -13.50 6.35 12.04
C ALA A 116 -14.65 5.49 11.45
N ILE A 117 -15.30 5.96 10.37
CA ILE A 117 -16.34 5.21 9.66
C ILE A 117 -15.71 4.19 8.69
N THR A 118 -14.69 4.60 7.93
CA THR A 118 -14.20 3.82 6.78
C THR A 118 -13.09 2.83 7.14
N HIS A 119 -12.13 3.21 8.01
CA HIS A 119 -10.95 2.37 8.31
C HIS A 119 -11.29 0.99 8.86
N PRO A 120 -12.23 0.84 9.83
CA PRO A 120 -12.58 -0.50 10.36
C PRO A 120 -13.12 -1.43 9.26
N VAL A 121 -13.90 -0.89 8.32
CA VAL A 121 -14.50 -1.67 7.23
C VAL A 121 -13.44 -2.05 6.18
N ILE A 122 -12.57 -1.08 5.82
CA ILE A 122 -11.45 -1.34 4.92
C ILE A 122 -10.55 -2.44 5.49
N GLU A 123 -10.19 -2.32 6.75
CA GLU A 123 -9.33 -3.27 7.43
C GLU A 123 -9.97 -4.66 7.50
N ALA A 124 -11.22 -4.76 7.93
CA ALA A 124 -11.94 -6.02 8.00
C ALA A 124 -12.00 -6.74 6.64
N ARG A 125 -12.29 -6.01 5.55
CA ARG A 125 -12.29 -6.57 4.19
C ARG A 125 -10.91 -7.01 3.74
N ALA A 126 -9.90 -6.18 3.97
CA ALA A 126 -8.52 -6.52 3.61
C ALA A 126 -8.08 -7.81 4.33
N TRP A 127 -8.26 -7.89 5.64
CA TRP A 127 -7.91 -9.10 6.40
C TRP A 127 -8.73 -10.32 6.01
N SER A 128 -9.99 -10.14 5.59
CA SER A 128 -10.80 -11.25 5.04
C SER A 128 -10.18 -11.81 3.75
N ILE A 129 -9.76 -10.93 2.83
CA ILE A 129 -9.08 -11.33 1.59
C ILE A 129 -7.76 -12.04 1.87
N LEU A 130 -6.93 -11.46 2.74
CA LEU A 130 -5.59 -11.97 3.05
C LEU A 130 -5.65 -13.35 3.72
N ARG A 131 -6.57 -13.54 4.68
CA ARG A 131 -6.73 -14.82 5.38
C ARG A 131 -7.39 -15.91 4.53
N ALA A 132 -8.18 -15.53 3.53
CA ALA A 132 -8.76 -16.46 2.57
C ALA A 132 -7.78 -16.88 1.46
N ALA A 133 -6.57 -16.34 1.45
CA ALA A 133 -5.55 -16.72 0.48
C ALA A 133 -5.20 -18.21 0.59
N PRO A 134 -4.94 -18.90 -0.53
CA PRO A 134 -4.63 -20.33 -0.55
C PRO A 134 -3.48 -20.69 0.39
N GLN A 135 -3.53 -21.91 0.94
CA GLN A 135 -2.45 -22.41 1.78
C GLN A 135 -1.11 -22.36 1.06
N GLY A 136 -0.10 -21.86 1.74
CA GLY A 136 1.25 -21.73 1.21
C GLY A 136 1.49 -20.56 0.27
N SER A 137 0.44 -19.81 -0.14
CA SER A 137 0.59 -18.61 -0.95
C SER A 137 1.15 -17.43 -0.16
N LEU A 138 1.66 -16.41 -0.86
CA LEU A 138 1.97 -15.11 -0.28
C LEU A 138 0.70 -14.24 -0.29
N ALA A 139 0.34 -13.64 0.85
CA ALA A 139 -0.71 -12.62 0.93
C ALA A 139 -0.07 -11.23 1.11
N VAL A 140 -0.53 -10.26 0.33
CA VAL A 140 0.07 -8.92 0.25
C VAL A 140 -0.99 -7.86 0.54
N TYR A 141 -0.78 -7.06 1.55
CA TYR A 141 -1.58 -5.88 1.82
C TYR A 141 -0.88 -4.63 1.27
N ASP A 142 -1.45 -4.02 0.26
CA ASP A 142 -1.00 -2.75 -0.29
C ASP A 142 -1.57 -1.60 0.53
N ILE A 143 -0.73 -0.96 1.36
CA ILE A 143 -1.12 0.11 2.28
C ILE A 143 -0.30 1.37 2.01
N PRO A 144 -0.90 2.47 1.51
CA PRO A 144 -0.17 3.71 1.22
C PRO A 144 0.43 4.40 2.44
N LEU A 145 -0.29 4.40 3.57
CA LEU A 145 0.01 5.16 4.79
C LEU A 145 0.25 4.24 6.00
N LEU A 146 1.16 3.25 5.83
CA LEU A 146 1.43 2.26 6.87
C LEU A 146 2.14 2.85 8.10
N VAL A 147 3.03 3.83 7.89
CA VAL A 147 3.79 4.48 8.99
C VAL A 147 2.85 5.24 9.89
N GLU A 148 1.90 5.94 9.29
CA GLU A 148 0.94 6.78 9.99
C GLU A 148 -0.11 5.96 10.78
N GLY A 149 -0.27 4.67 10.44
CA GLY A 149 -1.26 3.78 11.04
C GLY A 149 -0.77 2.93 12.23
N ASP A 150 0.52 2.91 12.52
CA ASP A 150 1.15 2.14 13.62
C ASP A 150 0.73 0.64 13.70
N HIS A 151 0.68 -0.02 12.53
CA HIS A 151 0.23 -1.42 12.42
C HIS A 151 1.27 -2.36 11.77
N ALA A 152 2.54 -1.92 11.74
CA ALA A 152 3.61 -2.66 11.06
C ALA A 152 3.91 -4.03 11.70
N ASP A 153 3.70 -4.17 13.01
CA ASP A 153 3.90 -5.38 13.81
C ASP A 153 2.92 -6.53 13.50
N ARG A 154 1.85 -6.23 12.76
CA ARG A 154 0.82 -7.22 12.36
C ARG A 154 1.22 -8.06 11.15
N PHE A 155 2.35 -7.74 10.51
CA PHE A 155 2.81 -8.38 9.29
C PHE A 155 4.10 -9.17 9.53
N ASP A 156 4.23 -10.30 8.84
CA ASP A 156 5.45 -11.12 8.87
C ASP A 156 6.65 -10.40 8.25
N ALA A 157 6.39 -9.48 7.33
CA ALA A 157 7.35 -8.56 6.76
C ALA A 157 6.68 -7.27 6.27
N VAL A 158 7.42 -6.18 6.33
CA VAL A 158 7.05 -4.89 5.74
C VAL A 158 8.03 -4.58 4.62
N VAL A 159 7.51 -4.53 3.39
CA VAL A 159 8.25 -4.15 2.20
C VAL A 159 8.03 -2.66 1.95
N ILE A 160 9.06 -1.86 2.08
CA ILE A 160 9.04 -0.44 1.76
C ILE A 160 9.71 -0.20 0.42
N VAL A 161 8.97 0.46 -0.49
CA VAL A 161 9.51 0.91 -1.77
C VAL A 161 9.81 2.40 -1.67
N ASP A 162 11.05 2.78 -1.93
CA ASP A 162 11.47 4.17 -1.93
C ASP A 162 12.24 4.52 -3.20
N ALA A 163 12.31 5.82 -3.49
CA ALA A 163 13.09 6.38 -4.58
C ALA A 163 13.46 7.82 -4.21
N PRO A 164 14.56 8.36 -4.76
CA PRO A 164 14.94 9.75 -4.57
C PRO A 164 13.81 10.71 -4.92
N ILE A 165 13.75 11.83 -4.20
CA ILE A 165 12.64 12.80 -4.36
C ILE A 165 12.49 13.25 -5.81
N GLU A 166 13.61 13.52 -6.49
CA GLU A 166 13.58 14.01 -7.88
C GLU A 166 13.02 12.94 -8.85
N VAL A 167 13.35 11.67 -8.65
CA VAL A 167 12.79 10.55 -9.43
C VAL A 167 11.29 10.45 -9.18
N ARG A 168 10.84 10.61 -7.94
CA ARG A 168 9.42 10.59 -7.58
C ARG A 168 8.66 11.78 -8.19
N VAL A 169 9.25 12.98 -8.17
CA VAL A 169 8.69 14.19 -8.82
C VAL A 169 8.55 13.94 -10.31
N GLN A 170 9.60 13.49 -10.99
CA GLN A 170 9.57 13.20 -12.43
C GLN A 170 8.47 12.18 -12.80
N ARG A 171 8.31 11.12 -11.99
CA ARG A 171 7.26 10.12 -12.21
C ARG A 171 5.86 10.69 -12.01
N LEU A 172 5.68 11.65 -11.10
CA LEU A 172 4.41 12.34 -10.86
C LEU A 172 4.10 13.34 -11.97
N GLU A 173 5.10 14.05 -12.48
CA GLU A 173 4.97 14.92 -13.67
C GLU A 173 4.49 14.13 -14.89
N GLY A 174 5.06 12.95 -15.13
CA GLY A 174 4.61 12.04 -16.18
C GLY A 174 3.15 11.57 -16.03
N ARG A 175 2.54 11.77 -14.84
CA ARG A 175 1.12 11.51 -14.54
C ARG A 175 0.26 12.78 -14.52
N GLY A 176 0.81 13.94 -14.95
CA GLY A 176 0.11 15.20 -15.01
C GLY A 176 0.03 15.99 -13.69
N VAL A 177 0.84 15.67 -12.69
CA VAL A 177 0.93 16.42 -11.44
C VAL A 177 2.01 17.49 -11.60
N ALA A 178 1.69 18.77 -11.30
CA ALA A 178 2.68 19.84 -11.33
C ALA A 178 3.83 19.59 -10.33
N PRO A 179 5.08 19.96 -10.66
CA PRO A 179 6.26 19.68 -9.82
C PRO A 179 6.12 20.19 -8.39
N GLU A 180 5.55 21.39 -8.21
CA GLU A 180 5.33 21.99 -6.90
C GLU A 180 4.33 21.20 -6.06
N ASP A 181 3.23 20.76 -6.69
CA ASP A 181 2.22 19.91 -6.05
C ASP A 181 2.80 18.53 -5.70
N ALA A 182 3.62 17.97 -6.60
CA ALA A 182 4.33 16.72 -6.35
C ALA A 182 5.22 16.82 -5.11
N ARG A 183 6.04 17.87 -5.02
CA ARG A 183 6.90 18.13 -3.85
C ARG A 183 6.08 18.37 -2.59
N ALA A 184 4.97 19.10 -2.66
CA ALA A 184 4.08 19.33 -1.52
C ALA A 184 3.49 18.01 -1.00
N ARG A 185 2.99 17.14 -1.89
CA ARG A 185 2.46 15.82 -1.51
C ARG A 185 3.54 14.90 -0.92
N ILE A 186 4.77 14.96 -1.45
CA ILE A 186 5.90 14.19 -0.92
C ILE A 186 6.25 14.65 0.50
N ARG A 187 6.27 15.96 0.75
CA ARG A 187 6.57 16.51 2.09
C ARG A 187 5.48 16.24 3.13
N ALA A 188 4.24 16.05 2.70
CA ALA A 188 3.12 15.75 3.59
C ALA A 188 3.10 14.29 4.07
N GLN A 189 3.91 13.41 3.49
CA GLN A 189 4.04 12.01 3.89
C GLN A 189 5.20 11.81 4.89
N ALA A 190 5.18 10.68 5.59
CA ALA A 190 6.31 10.25 6.41
C ALA A 190 7.64 10.31 5.63
N SER A 191 8.72 10.64 6.30
CA SER A 191 10.08 10.69 5.73
C SER A 191 10.58 9.30 5.34
N SER A 192 11.64 9.23 4.51
CA SER A 192 12.30 7.95 4.20
C SER A 192 12.88 7.29 5.45
N GLU A 193 13.33 8.09 6.43
CA GLU A 193 13.87 7.58 7.71
C GLU A 193 12.75 6.91 8.53
N GLU A 194 11.60 7.54 8.69
CA GLU A 194 10.45 6.97 9.40
C GLU A 194 9.96 5.69 8.70
N ARG A 195 9.88 5.68 7.37
CA ARG A 195 9.55 4.45 6.62
C ARG A 195 10.59 3.36 6.80
N ARG A 196 11.89 3.71 6.82
CA ARG A 196 12.97 2.75 7.04
C ARG A 196 12.94 2.16 8.44
N ALA A 197 12.47 2.94 9.42
CA ALA A 197 12.31 2.50 10.80
C ALA A 197 11.35 1.35 10.98
N ILE A 198 10.38 1.12 10.11
CA ILE A 198 9.43 -0.02 10.15
C ILE A 198 9.74 -1.10 9.11
N ALA A 199 10.63 -0.84 8.16
CA ALA A 199 10.91 -1.76 7.05
C ALA A 199 11.54 -3.08 7.52
N THR A 200 11.07 -4.19 7.00
CA THR A 200 11.76 -5.49 7.00
C THR A 200 12.63 -5.61 5.77
N ILE A 201 12.05 -5.25 4.61
CA ILE A 201 12.71 -5.21 3.30
C ILE A 201 12.60 -3.79 2.76
N TRP A 202 13.73 -3.23 2.35
CA TRP A 202 13.79 -1.92 1.73
C TRP A 202 14.15 -2.08 0.26
N ILE A 203 13.35 -1.50 -0.63
CA ILE A 203 13.59 -1.50 -2.08
C ILE A 203 13.92 -0.08 -2.52
N ASP A 204 15.16 0.13 -2.95
CA ASP A 204 15.60 1.33 -3.64
C ASP A 204 15.25 1.20 -5.12
N ASN A 205 14.33 2.05 -5.60
CA ASN A 205 13.80 2.01 -6.96
C ASN A 205 14.27 3.23 -7.77
N GLU A 206 15.50 3.18 -8.23
CA GLU A 206 16.09 4.22 -9.10
C GLU A 206 16.19 3.78 -10.57
N GLY A 207 15.92 2.50 -10.83
CA GLY A 207 16.11 1.88 -12.14
C GLY A 207 14.89 1.92 -13.05
N SER A 208 15.00 1.13 -14.11
CA SER A 208 13.93 0.87 -15.07
C SER A 208 12.80 0.02 -14.46
N ALA A 209 11.70 -0.13 -15.20
CA ALA A 209 10.63 -1.04 -14.81
C ALA A 209 11.11 -2.50 -14.77
N ASP A 210 11.98 -2.89 -15.70
CA ASP A 210 12.52 -4.24 -15.79
C ASP A 210 13.49 -4.52 -14.63
N ASP A 211 14.34 -3.55 -14.24
CA ASP A 211 15.21 -3.68 -13.06
C ASP A 211 14.37 -3.89 -11.79
N LEU A 212 13.27 -3.13 -11.66
CA LEU A 212 12.36 -3.27 -10.52
C LEU A 212 11.67 -4.63 -10.52
N GLU A 213 11.19 -5.09 -11.67
CA GLU A 213 10.54 -6.40 -11.79
C GLU A 213 11.49 -7.52 -11.37
N GLU A 214 12.74 -7.49 -11.83
CA GLU A 214 13.74 -8.51 -11.51
C GLU A 214 14.10 -8.50 -10.03
N VAL A 215 14.34 -7.35 -9.42
CA VAL A 215 14.65 -7.27 -7.98
C VAL A 215 13.47 -7.75 -7.13
N VAL A 216 12.23 -7.46 -7.52
CA VAL A 216 11.03 -7.94 -6.83
C VAL A 216 10.88 -9.46 -6.96
N ARG A 217 11.16 -10.04 -8.16
CA ARG A 217 11.21 -11.47 -8.36
C ARG A 217 12.20 -12.14 -7.43
N LEU A 218 13.44 -11.62 -7.33
CA LEU A 218 14.45 -12.13 -6.41
C LEU A 218 14.02 -12.01 -4.93
N VAL A 219 13.36 -10.92 -4.53
CA VAL A 219 12.79 -10.76 -3.18
C VAL A 219 11.72 -11.83 -2.92
N TYR A 220 10.82 -12.05 -3.87
CA TYR A 220 9.79 -13.07 -3.78
C TYR A 220 10.39 -14.44 -3.58
N GLU A 221 11.28 -14.88 -4.47
CA GLU A 221 11.87 -16.22 -4.49
C GLU A 221 12.79 -16.49 -3.29
N ARG A 222 13.66 -15.53 -2.97
CA ARG A 222 14.73 -15.77 -1.98
C ARG A 222 14.33 -15.44 -0.56
N TRP A 223 13.40 -14.52 -0.37
CA TRP A 223 13.08 -14.04 0.98
C TRP A 223 11.63 -14.31 1.39
N LEU A 224 10.66 -14.08 0.52
CA LEU A 224 9.25 -14.23 0.87
C LEU A 224 8.75 -15.66 0.72
N THR A 225 9.25 -16.40 -0.28
CA THR A 225 8.85 -17.77 -0.57
C THR A 225 10.04 -18.71 -0.87
N PRO A 226 11.08 -18.76 0.00
CA PRO A 226 12.35 -19.42 -0.30
C PRO A 226 12.25 -20.93 -0.56
N ASP A 227 11.14 -21.58 -0.16
CA ASP A 227 10.96 -23.03 -0.25
C ASP A 227 9.85 -23.43 -1.23
N VAL A 228 9.33 -22.49 -2.02
CA VAL A 228 8.37 -22.80 -3.10
C VAL A 228 9.19 -23.09 -4.35
N PRO A 229 9.05 -24.30 -4.95
CA PRO A 229 9.71 -24.58 -6.23
C PRO A 229 9.27 -23.55 -7.27
N THR A 230 10.23 -22.89 -7.91
CA THR A 230 9.96 -22.08 -9.09
C THR A 230 9.58 -23.05 -10.22
N PHE A 231 8.38 -22.96 -10.70
CA PHE A 231 7.99 -23.61 -11.96
C PHE A 231 8.61 -22.78 -13.09
N ASP A 232 9.64 -23.30 -13.74
CA ASP A 232 10.17 -22.80 -15.01
C ASP A 232 9.13 -22.88 -16.13
#